data_a822be8c3ed304a60c4953f384d1a158
#
_entry.id   a822be8c3ed304a60c4953f384d1a158
#
_cell.length_a   1.000
_cell.length_b   1.000
_cell.length_c   1.000
_cell.angle_alpha   90.00
_cell.angle_beta   90.00
_cell.angle_gamma   90.00
#
_symmetry.space_group_name_H-M   'P 1'
#
loop_
_entity.id
_entity.type
_entity.pdbx_description
1 polymer ?
#
loop_
_entity_poly.entity_id
_entity_poly.type
_entity_poly.pdbx_seq_one_letter_code
_entity_poly.pdbx_strand_id
1 'polypeptide(L)'
;MLVHLSCFLIASTQRNLGITDWYQHAIIAYIGVLIVYFLAQVPLQDLRKYILTIYFLTISTLLYVNFSGTSALGAKRWLSFAGFYIQPSEFAKLTLILVLASILDQKRFSDLSHLMKPLFVSFLPWILVFIQPDLGTSLVFGAILLGMLYWSGMPYEWAFIILATFVTGLLAYLYQFGLFIWIPIIGFLSYRSLPHKKKLITLLVVFFHSLIAKISPWIWESVLRDYQKDRLILFLNPSQDPLGGGYHMLQSKIGIGSGGLLGSGLMQGQLTKLKFIPEQHTDFIFSALGEETGFLGTLLVSLLFFILILQLIKIAIEARTDFESLI
;
A
#
# COMPACT_ATOMS: atom_id res chain seq x y z
N MET A 1 -7.63 -2.02 -21.75
CA MET A 1 -7.65 -3.49 -21.67
C MET A 1 -7.93 -3.97 -20.23
N LEU A 2 -7.09 -3.65 -19.23
CA LEU A 2 -7.30 -4.09 -17.83
C LEU A 2 -8.67 -3.67 -17.27
N VAL A 3 -9.12 -2.43 -17.50
CA VAL A 3 -10.43 -1.92 -17.07
C VAL A 3 -11.58 -2.75 -17.66
N HIS A 4 -11.54 -3.08 -18.95
CA HIS A 4 -12.59 -3.90 -19.57
C HIS A 4 -12.62 -5.31 -18.99
N LEU A 5 -11.43 -5.88 -18.72
CA LEU A 5 -11.33 -7.20 -18.09
C LEU A 5 -11.91 -7.17 -16.67
N SER A 6 -11.61 -6.11 -15.87
CA SER A 6 -12.17 -5.98 -14.53
C SER A 6 -13.69 -5.82 -14.55
N CYS A 7 -14.25 -5.02 -15.46
CA CYS A 7 -15.70 -4.90 -15.62
C CYS A 7 -16.35 -6.27 -15.93
N PHE A 8 -15.69 -7.06 -16.80
CA PHE A 8 -16.18 -8.36 -17.17
C PHE A 8 -16.15 -9.35 -15.99
N LEU A 9 -15.07 -9.36 -15.22
CA LEU A 9 -14.96 -10.20 -14.02
C LEU A 9 -15.95 -9.79 -12.93
N ILE A 10 -16.16 -8.49 -12.72
CA ILE A 10 -17.19 -8.00 -11.78
C ILE A 10 -18.58 -8.47 -12.23
N ALA A 11 -18.89 -8.37 -13.54
CA ALA A 11 -20.15 -8.87 -14.07
C ALA A 11 -20.30 -10.37 -13.87
N SER A 12 -19.24 -11.15 -14.03
CA SER A 12 -19.23 -12.58 -13.78
C SER A 12 -19.52 -12.94 -12.32
N THR A 13 -18.82 -12.31 -11.39
CA THR A 13 -18.97 -12.56 -9.95
C THR A 13 -20.34 -12.14 -9.40
N GLN A 14 -21.03 -11.19 -10.06
CA GLN A 14 -22.30 -10.63 -9.62
C GLN A 14 -23.51 -11.09 -10.44
N ARG A 15 -23.32 -11.98 -11.43
CA ARG A 15 -24.33 -12.39 -12.39
C ARG A 15 -25.67 -12.81 -11.77
N ASN A 16 -25.64 -13.45 -10.61
CA ASN A 16 -26.86 -13.97 -9.96
C ASN A 16 -27.51 -12.99 -8.95
N LEU A 17 -26.95 -11.78 -8.77
CA LEU A 17 -27.41 -10.80 -7.78
C LEU A 17 -28.32 -9.72 -8.37
N GLY A 18 -28.36 -9.58 -9.69
CA GLY A 18 -29.01 -8.45 -10.34
C GLY A 18 -28.33 -7.10 -10.04
N ILE A 19 -27.12 -7.14 -9.48
CA ILE A 19 -26.32 -5.97 -9.13
C ILE A 19 -25.60 -5.48 -10.39
N THR A 20 -25.51 -4.16 -10.54
CA THR A 20 -24.98 -3.49 -11.74
C THR A 20 -23.65 -2.78 -11.48
N ASP A 21 -22.88 -3.23 -10.50
CA ASP A 21 -21.62 -2.55 -10.09
C ASP A 21 -20.58 -2.52 -11.20
N TRP A 22 -20.59 -3.51 -12.10
CA TRP A 22 -19.68 -3.54 -13.24
C TRP A 22 -19.82 -2.32 -14.16
N TYR A 23 -21.04 -1.82 -14.33
CA TYR A 23 -21.24 -0.65 -15.20
C TYR A 23 -20.97 0.66 -14.45
N GLN A 24 -21.22 0.73 -13.15
CA GLN A 24 -20.76 1.84 -12.32
C GLN A 24 -19.23 1.91 -12.33
N HIS A 25 -18.55 0.77 -12.19
CA HIS A 25 -17.10 0.67 -12.31
C HIS A 25 -16.61 1.15 -13.69
N ALA A 26 -17.28 0.76 -14.77
CA ALA A 26 -16.95 1.23 -16.12
C ALA A 26 -17.09 2.75 -16.27
N ILE A 27 -18.21 3.33 -15.80
CA ILE A 27 -18.44 4.78 -15.85
C ILE A 27 -17.35 5.53 -15.10
N ILE A 28 -17.06 5.11 -13.86
CA ILE A 28 -16.01 5.75 -13.04
C ILE A 28 -14.64 5.63 -13.72
N ALA A 29 -14.32 4.48 -14.30
CA ALA A 29 -13.08 4.27 -15.00
C ALA A 29 -12.93 5.17 -16.24
N TYR A 30 -13.99 5.33 -17.05
CA TYR A 30 -13.95 6.25 -18.19
C TYR A 30 -13.87 7.72 -17.77
N ILE A 31 -14.55 8.12 -16.70
CA ILE A 31 -14.38 9.45 -16.10
C ILE A 31 -12.93 9.63 -15.64
N GLY A 32 -12.33 8.60 -14.99
CA GLY A 32 -10.94 8.62 -14.59
C GLY A 32 -9.98 8.81 -15.77
N VAL A 33 -10.20 8.12 -16.89
CA VAL A 33 -9.42 8.29 -18.12
C VAL A 33 -9.52 9.71 -18.66
N LEU A 34 -10.70 10.30 -18.66
CA LEU A 34 -10.90 11.69 -19.07
C LEU A 34 -10.14 12.67 -18.15
N ILE A 35 -10.23 12.47 -16.83
CA ILE A 35 -9.49 13.28 -15.86
C ILE A 35 -7.98 13.19 -16.11
N VAL A 36 -7.44 11.98 -16.29
CA VAL A 36 -6.01 11.76 -16.60
C VAL A 36 -5.63 12.45 -17.90
N TYR A 37 -6.46 12.38 -18.93
CA TYR A 37 -6.22 13.06 -20.21
C TYR A 37 -6.09 14.58 -20.04
N PHE A 38 -6.98 15.22 -19.28
CA PHE A 38 -6.90 16.66 -19.01
C PHE A 38 -5.72 17.01 -18.09
N LEU A 39 -5.46 16.21 -17.05
CA LEU A 39 -4.32 16.44 -16.16
C LEU A 39 -2.98 16.30 -16.88
N ALA A 40 -2.88 15.39 -17.85
CA ALA A 40 -1.66 15.23 -18.65
C ALA A 40 -1.31 16.47 -19.51
N GLN A 41 -2.25 17.36 -19.72
CA GLN A 41 -2.01 18.62 -20.44
C GLN A 41 -1.51 19.75 -19.52
N VAL A 42 -1.62 19.59 -18.20
CA VAL A 42 -1.20 20.60 -17.23
C VAL A 42 0.28 20.39 -16.90
N PRO A 43 1.13 21.42 -17.06
CA PRO A 43 2.52 21.33 -16.65
C PRO A 43 2.63 21.05 -15.15
N LEU A 44 3.36 19.99 -14.78
CA LEU A 44 3.53 19.61 -13.36
C LEU A 44 4.15 20.72 -12.51
N GLN A 45 4.96 21.60 -13.14
CA GLN A 45 5.54 22.76 -12.47
C GLN A 45 4.50 23.79 -11.99
N ASP A 46 3.37 23.91 -12.68
CA ASP A 46 2.27 24.79 -12.25
C ASP A 46 1.52 24.22 -11.05
N LEU A 47 1.41 22.89 -10.94
CA LEU A 47 0.86 22.23 -9.76
C LEU A 47 1.70 22.47 -8.50
N ARG A 48 3.00 22.68 -8.66
CA ARG A 48 3.94 22.92 -7.54
C ARG A 48 3.51 24.10 -6.65
N LYS A 49 2.90 25.11 -7.21
CA LYS A 49 2.40 26.30 -6.48
C LYS A 49 1.29 25.97 -5.49
N TYR A 50 0.53 24.91 -5.77
CA TYR A 50 -0.65 24.52 -4.99
C TYR A 50 -0.42 23.34 -4.04
N ILE A 51 0.77 22.72 -4.09
CA ILE A 51 1.07 21.49 -3.32
C ILE A 51 0.79 21.66 -1.83
N LEU A 52 1.24 22.76 -1.22
CA LEU A 52 0.99 23.00 0.21
C LEU A 52 -0.50 23.19 0.51
N THR A 53 -1.23 23.88 -0.37
CA THR A 53 -2.69 24.06 -0.20
C THR A 53 -3.40 22.70 -0.30
N ILE A 54 -3.03 21.87 -1.28
CA ILE A 54 -3.57 20.52 -1.45
C ILE A 54 -3.25 19.66 -0.22
N TYR A 55 -2.02 19.77 0.31
CA TYR A 55 -1.62 19.04 1.50
C TYR A 55 -2.48 19.42 2.72
N PHE A 56 -2.65 20.71 3.00
CA PHE A 56 -3.48 21.15 4.13
C PHE A 56 -4.96 20.77 3.95
N LEU A 57 -5.50 20.87 2.74
CA LEU A 57 -6.86 20.39 2.46
C LEU A 57 -6.98 18.90 2.73
N THR A 58 -6.02 18.10 2.30
CA THR A 58 -6.01 16.65 2.53
C THR A 58 -5.92 16.31 4.02
N ILE A 59 -5.06 16.99 4.77
CA ILE A 59 -4.99 16.82 6.23
C ILE A 59 -6.32 17.19 6.89
N SER A 60 -6.95 18.28 6.46
CA SER A 60 -8.25 18.71 6.97
C SER A 60 -9.34 17.67 6.70
N THR A 61 -9.36 17.06 5.51
CA THR A 61 -10.33 15.99 5.19
C THR A 61 -10.06 14.71 5.99
N LEU A 62 -8.80 14.34 6.22
CA LEU A 62 -8.44 13.21 7.08
C LEU A 62 -8.88 13.45 8.54
N LEU A 63 -8.71 14.66 9.05
CA LEU A 63 -9.21 15.04 10.38
C LEU A 63 -10.73 14.99 10.41
N TYR A 64 -11.41 15.58 9.43
CA TYR A 64 -12.87 15.60 9.35
C TYR A 64 -13.49 14.20 9.37
N VAL A 65 -12.90 13.24 8.63
CA VAL A 65 -13.37 11.85 8.62
C VAL A 65 -13.29 11.18 9.99
N ASN A 66 -12.29 11.50 10.80
CA ASN A 66 -12.20 10.95 12.15
C ASN A 66 -13.39 11.33 13.03
N PHE A 67 -13.97 12.53 12.81
CA PHE A 67 -15.12 13.02 13.59
C PHE A 67 -16.47 12.65 12.95
N SER A 68 -16.59 12.85 11.63
CA SER A 68 -17.89 12.81 10.90
C SER A 68 -17.96 11.73 9.83
N GLY A 69 -16.97 10.83 9.73
CA GLY A 69 -16.96 9.76 8.73
C GLY A 69 -18.03 8.71 8.95
N THR A 70 -18.52 8.13 7.84
CA THR A 70 -19.38 6.95 7.86
C THR A 70 -18.56 5.72 8.25
N SER A 71 -19.13 4.92 9.16
CA SER A 71 -18.49 3.69 9.60
C SER A 71 -18.87 2.53 8.67
N ALA A 72 -17.86 1.91 8.06
CA ALA A 72 -18.00 0.61 7.43
C ALA A 72 -17.07 -0.38 8.18
N LEU A 73 -17.61 -1.55 8.54
CA LEU A 73 -16.88 -2.58 9.28
C LEU A 73 -16.20 -2.08 10.57
N GLY A 74 -16.85 -1.15 11.27
CA GLY A 74 -16.35 -0.65 12.58
C GLY A 74 -15.25 0.43 12.50
N ALA A 75 -14.92 0.95 11.33
CA ALA A 75 -13.96 2.03 11.16
C ALA A 75 -14.54 3.19 10.34
N LYS A 76 -14.35 4.42 10.81
CA LYS A 76 -14.76 5.64 10.11
C LYS A 76 -13.68 6.04 9.11
N ARG A 77 -13.85 5.67 7.84
CA ARG A 77 -12.84 5.90 6.78
C ARG A 77 -13.40 6.61 5.56
N TRP A 78 -14.71 6.66 5.44
CA TRP A 78 -15.40 7.08 4.21
C TRP A 78 -16.22 8.34 4.43
N LEU A 79 -16.22 9.19 3.41
CA LEU A 79 -17.18 10.30 3.28
C LEU A 79 -18.25 9.88 2.29
N SER A 80 -19.50 9.95 2.70
CA SER A 80 -20.64 9.75 1.79
C SER A 80 -21.06 11.09 1.19
N PHE A 81 -21.01 11.18 -0.14
CA PHE A 81 -21.45 12.35 -0.88
C PHE A 81 -22.29 11.92 -2.08
N ALA A 82 -23.56 12.33 -2.12
CA ALA A 82 -24.50 12.05 -3.21
C ALA A 82 -24.58 10.55 -3.60
N GLY A 83 -24.47 9.63 -2.63
CA GLY A 83 -24.49 8.18 -2.86
C GLY A 83 -23.15 7.55 -3.23
N PHE A 84 -22.08 8.36 -3.37
CA PHE A 84 -20.72 7.88 -3.58
C PHE A 84 -19.95 7.88 -2.25
N TYR A 85 -19.10 6.87 -2.10
CA TYR A 85 -18.19 6.77 -0.96
C TYR A 85 -16.79 7.19 -1.39
N ILE A 86 -16.26 8.23 -0.76
CA ILE A 86 -14.92 8.76 -1.03
C ILE A 86 -14.06 8.48 0.19
N GLN A 87 -12.89 7.89 -0.03
CA GLN A 87 -11.91 7.64 1.04
C GLN A 87 -10.78 8.67 0.96
N PRO A 88 -10.68 9.61 1.93
CA PRO A 88 -9.68 10.67 1.89
C PRO A 88 -8.22 10.16 1.93
N SER A 89 -7.96 9.00 2.53
CA SER A 89 -6.62 8.42 2.56
C SER A 89 -6.10 8.03 1.16
N GLU A 90 -6.98 7.77 0.18
CA GLU A 90 -6.57 7.53 -1.21
C GLU A 90 -5.97 8.80 -1.83
N PHE A 91 -6.60 9.95 -1.61
CA PHE A 91 -6.06 11.25 -2.06
C PHE A 91 -4.83 11.66 -1.27
N ALA A 92 -4.75 11.29 0.01
CA ALA A 92 -3.60 11.58 0.85
C ALA A 92 -2.31 10.90 0.36
N LYS A 93 -2.40 9.70 -0.23
CA LYS A 93 -1.25 9.04 -0.87
C LYS A 93 -0.71 9.86 -2.04
N LEU A 94 -1.59 10.32 -2.93
CA LEU A 94 -1.21 11.18 -4.06
C LEU A 94 -0.60 12.50 -3.59
N THR A 95 -1.24 13.13 -2.62
CA THR A 95 -0.75 14.39 -2.04
C THR A 95 0.63 14.21 -1.39
N LEU A 96 0.84 13.10 -0.67
CA LEU A 96 2.13 12.80 -0.08
C LEU A 96 3.23 12.66 -1.15
N ILE A 97 2.95 11.98 -2.26
CA ILE A 97 3.90 11.86 -3.38
C ILE A 97 4.29 13.26 -3.89
N LEU A 98 3.31 14.13 -4.16
CA LEU A 98 3.56 15.48 -4.65
C LEU A 98 4.41 16.31 -3.68
N VAL A 99 4.09 16.27 -2.39
CA VAL A 99 4.83 17.01 -1.35
C VAL A 99 6.25 16.48 -1.19
N LEU A 100 6.42 15.16 -1.14
CA LEU A 100 7.74 14.54 -1.05
C LEU A 100 8.58 14.86 -2.29
N ALA A 101 8.02 14.79 -3.50
CA ALA A 101 8.71 15.17 -4.72
C ALA A 101 9.21 16.62 -4.65
N SER A 102 8.37 17.54 -4.14
CA SER A 102 8.75 18.96 -3.96
C SER A 102 9.87 19.16 -2.94
N ILE A 103 9.93 18.32 -1.88
CA ILE A 103 10.96 18.42 -0.83
C ILE A 103 12.29 17.78 -1.29
N LEU A 104 12.20 16.69 -2.03
CA LEU A 104 13.34 15.88 -2.46
C LEU A 104 13.97 16.39 -3.76
N ASP A 105 13.27 17.28 -4.47
CA ASP A 105 13.76 17.92 -5.70
C ASP A 105 15.14 18.56 -5.47
N GLN A 106 16.10 18.27 -6.36
CA GLN A 106 17.46 18.82 -6.35
C GLN A 106 18.30 18.56 -5.09
N LYS A 107 17.88 17.65 -4.21
CA LYS A 107 18.63 17.32 -3.00
C LYS A 107 19.36 16.00 -3.16
N ARG A 108 20.68 16.07 -3.15
CA ARG A 108 21.52 14.87 -2.97
C ARG A 108 21.61 14.56 -1.48
N PHE A 109 21.39 13.29 -1.13
CA PHE A 109 21.57 12.82 0.25
C PHE A 109 23.04 12.88 0.64
N SER A 110 23.46 13.98 1.26
CA SER A 110 24.80 14.14 1.84
C SER A 110 24.81 13.90 3.35
N ASP A 111 23.66 14.10 4.01
CA ASP A 111 23.56 14.03 5.47
C ASP A 111 22.15 13.56 5.90
N LEU A 112 22.07 12.98 7.11
CA LEU A 112 20.81 12.53 7.74
C LEU A 112 19.81 13.66 7.98
N SER A 113 20.26 14.91 8.08
CA SER A 113 19.36 16.06 8.19
C SER A 113 18.36 16.18 7.03
N HIS A 114 18.72 15.65 5.86
CA HIS A 114 17.83 15.62 4.69
C HIS A 114 16.65 14.66 4.83
N LEU A 115 16.72 13.69 5.75
CA LEU A 115 15.60 12.78 6.07
C LEU A 115 14.55 13.44 6.96
N MET A 116 14.91 14.42 7.77
CA MET A 116 14.01 14.97 8.80
C MET A 116 12.74 15.60 8.21
N LYS A 117 12.88 16.40 7.14
CA LYS A 117 11.71 17.05 6.49
C LYS A 117 10.76 16.03 5.85
N PRO A 118 11.22 15.09 5.00
CA PRO A 118 10.37 14.03 4.46
C PRO A 118 9.67 13.21 5.54
N LEU A 119 10.40 12.81 6.58
CA LEU A 119 9.83 12.06 7.71
C LEU A 119 8.73 12.84 8.42
N PHE A 120 8.99 14.11 8.76
CA PHE A 120 8.02 14.95 9.48
C PHE A 120 6.74 15.17 8.67
N VAL A 121 6.87 15.48 7.37
CA VAL A 121 5.73 15.72 6.50
C VAL A 121 4.93 14.43 6.26
N SER A 122 5.60 13.28 6.17
CA SER A 122 4.91 12.00 6.01
C SER A 122 4.23 11.52 7.30
N PHE A 123 4.79 11.86 8.45
CA PHE A 123 4.31 11.40 9.75
C PHE A 123 2.88 11.85 10.05
N LEU A 124 2.52 13.09 9.70
CA LEU A 124 1.21 13.64 10.01
C LEU A 124 0.06 12.90 9.30
N PRO A 125 0.02 12.75 7.95
CA PRO A 125 -1.02 11.97 7.31
C PRO A 125 -0.94 10.49 7.70
N TRP A 126 0.25 9.95 7.92
CA TRP A 126 0.44 8.57 8.32
C TRP A 126 -0.23 8.26 9.66
N ILE A 127 0.01 9.08 10.70
CA ILE A 127 -0.59 8.86 12.02
C ILE A 127 -2.11 9.04 11.98
N LEU A 128 -2.62 10.00 11.19
CA LEU A 128 -4.06 10.20 11.05
C LEU A 128 -4.76 8.97 10.44
N VAL A 129 -4.16 8.35 9.43
CA VAL A 129 -4.67 7.13 8.80
C VAL A 129 -4.51 5.92 9.74
N PHE A 130 -3.42 5.85 10.50
CA PHE A 130 -3.23 4.79 11.49
C PHE A 130 -4.29 4.83 12.60
N ILE A 131 -4.68 6.03 13.06
CA ILE A 131 -5.76 6.21 14.05
C ILE A 131 -7.13 5.78 13.49
N GLN A 132 -7.33 5.79 12.15
CA GLN A 132 -8.54 5.29 11.48
C GLN A 132 -8.59 3.76 11.40
N PRO A 133 -7.92 3.02 12.23
CA PRO A 133 -7.44 1.64 12.19
C PRO A 133 -7.26 1.05 10.77
N ASP A 134 -6.63 1.82 9.86
CA ASP A 134 -6.31 1.40 8.50
C ASP A 134 -4.83 1.01 8.37
N LEU A 135 -4.50 -0.17 8.84
CA LEU A 135 -3.13 -0.68 8.83
C LEU A 135 -2.59 -0.82 7.39
N GLY A 136 -3.42 -1.33 6.47
CA GLY A 136 -3.01 -1.54 5.07
C GLY A 136 -2.59 -0.24 4.40
N THR A 137 -3.44 0.78 4.44
CA THR A 137 -3.12 2.10 3.88
C THR A 137 -1.95 2.75 4.63
N SER A 138 -1.83 2.58 5.95
CA SER A 138 -0.69 3.07 6.72
C SER A 138 0.64 2.50 6.23
N LEU A 139 0.71 1.21 5.91
CA LEU A 139 1.92 0.59 5.34
C LEU A 139 2.28 1.18 3.98
N VAL A 140 1.28 1.53 3.17
CA VAL A 140 1.50 2.17 1.86
C VAL A 140 2.17 3.54 2.01
N PHE A 141 1.82 4.33 3.03
CA PHE A 141 2.52 5.61 3.32
C PHE A 141 4.00 5.39 3.61
N GLY A 142 4.34 4.36 4.39
CA GLY A 142 5.73 3.98 4.63
C GLY A 142 6.46 3.55 3.36
N ALA A 143 5.80 2.75 2.50
CA ALA A 143 6.36 2.31 1.23
C ALA A 143 6.60 3.48 0.26
N ILE A 144 5.66 4.43 0.16
CA ILE A 144 5.82 5.66 -0.64
C ILE A 144 7.03 6.44 -0.15
N LEU A 145 7.13 6.69 1.16
CA LEU A 145 8.25 7.44 1.72
C LEU A 145 9.58 6.78 1.42
N LEU A 146 9.71 5.48 1.67
CA LEU A 146 10.96 4.74 1.43
C LEU A 146 11.32 4.66 -0.06
N GLY A 147 10.34 4.41 -0.92
CA GLY A 147 10.54 4.36 -2.37
C GLY A 147 11.04 5.69 -2.92
N MET A 148 10.43 6.80 -2.52
CA MET A 148 10.82 8.13 -2.96
C MET A 148 12.18 8.58 -2.39
N LEU A 149 12.48 8.25 -1.13
CA LEU A 149 13.80 8.49 -0.55
C LEU A 149 14.89 7.72 -1.31
N TYR A 150 14.63 6.46 -1.61
CA TYR A 150 15.56 5.62 -2.37
C TYR A 150 15.75 6.17 -3.81
N TRP A 151 14.66 6.52 -4.49
CA TRP A 151 14.71 7.09 -5.85
C TRP A 151 15.45 8.43 -5.90
N SER A 152 15.34 9.25 -4.86
CA SER A 152 16.06 10.53 -4.75
C SER A 152 17.55 10.38 -4.39
N GLY A 153 18.07 9.15 -4.33
CA GLY A 153 19.49 8.86 -4.15
C GLY A 153 19.90 8.55 -2.71
N MET A 154 18.96 8.18 -1.83
CA MET A 154 19.31 7.68 -0.50
C MET A 154 20.10 6.36 -0.63
N PRO A 155 21.22 6.20 0.08
CA PRO A 155 21.98 4.94 0.09
C PRO A 155 21.10 3.75 0.50
N TYR A 156 21.24 2.62 -0.21
CA TYR A 156 20.42 1.42 0.05
C TYR A 156 20.62 0.87 1.46
N GLU A 157 21.77 1.09 2.08
CA GLU A 157 22.02 0.69 3.46
C GLU A 157 21.12 1.43 4.45
N TRP A 158 20.81 2.71 4.18
CA TRP A 158 19.89 3.48 5.03
C TRP A 158 18.47 3.00 4.87
N ALA A 159 18.05 2.71 3.62
CA ALA A 159 16.76 2.09 3.37
C ALA A 159 16.63 0.76 4.12
N PHE A 160 17.69 -0.06 4.09
CA PHE A 160 17.74 -1.32 4.81
C PHE A 160 17.63 -1.12 6.34
N ILE A 161 18.35 -0.16 6.92
CA ILE A 161 18.29 0.13 8.36
C ILE A 161 16.86 0.56 8.76
N ILE A 162 16.19 1.37 7.94
CA ILE A 162 14.80 1.80 8.20
C ILE A 162 13.86 0.58 8.11
N LEU A 163 13.95 -0.24 7.06
CA LEU A 163 13.14 -1.46 6.93
C LEU A 163 13.43 -2.48 8.04
N ALA A 164 14.66 -2.54 8.51
CA ALA A 164 15.08 -3.41 9.60
C ALA A 164 14.35 -3.11 10.93
N THR A 165 13.78 -1.92 11.09
CA THR A 165 12.93 -1.60 12.26
C THR A 165 11.69 -2.48 12.31
N PHE A 166 11.08 -2.75 11.16
CA PHE A 166 9.94 -3.67 11.07
C PHE A 166 10.34 -5.12 11.41
N VAL A 167 11.47 -5.57 10.89
CA VAL A 167 12.03 -6.90 11.22
C VAL A 167 12.36 -6.99 12.71
N THR A 168 12.89 -5.91 13.30
CA THR A 168 13.15 -5.86 14.75
C THR A 168 11.87 -6.03 15.55
N GLY A 169 10.78 -5.38 15.15
CA GLY A 169 9.47 -5.51 15.79
C GLY A 169 8.92 -6.94 15.71
N LEU A 170 9.02 -7.59 14.56
CA LEU A 170 8.62 -8.98 14.36
C LEU A 170 9.46 -9.94 15.20
N LEU A 171 10.79 -9.79 15.18
CA LEU A 171 11.69 -10.64 15.99
C LEU A 171 11.44 -10.46 17.48
N ALA A 172 11.13 -9.26 17.94
CA ALA A 172 10.81 -9.00 19.34
C ALA A 172 9.59 -9.77 19.84
N TYR A 173 8.62 -9.99 18.93
CA TYR A 173 7.43 -10.75 19.25
C TYR A 173 7.61 -12.26 19.04
N LEU A 174 8.16 -12.67 17.88
CA LEU A 174 8.23 -14.07 17.48
C LEU A 174 9.43 -14.82 18.06
N TYR A 175 10.60 -14.16 18.17
CA TYR A 175 11.86 -14.81 18.53
C TYR A 175 12.84 -13.85 19.18
N GLN A 176 12.63 -13.55 20.45
CA GLN A 176 13.42 -12.56 21.20
C GLN A 176 14.94 -12.86 21.23
N PHE A 177 15.36 -14.13 21.24
CA PHE A 177 16.77 -14.48 21.19
C PHE A 177 17.47 -14.03 19.92
N GLY A 178 16.75 -13.94 18.80
CA GLY A 178 17.29 -13.42 17.55
C GLY A 178 17.74 -11.96 17.62
N LEU A 179 17.20 -11.17 18.55
CA LEU A 179 17.58 -9.77 18.75
C LEU A 179 19.05 -9.60 19.20
N PHE A 180 19.58 -10.57 19.96
CA PHE A 180 20.97 -10.53 20.40
C PHE A 180 21.97 -10.59 19.25
N ILE A 181 21.57 -11.16 18.11
CA ILE A 181 22.37 -11.19 16.88
C ILE A 181 21.98 -10.03 15.97
N TRP A 182 20.67 -9.76 15.85
CA TRP A 182 20.12 -8.78 14.92
C TRP A 182 20.55 -7.34 15.23
N ILE A 183 20.41 -6.89 16.47
CA ILE A 183 20.76 -5.51 16.87
C ILE A 183 22.24 -5.20 16.65
N PRO A 184 23.22 -6.06 17.03
CA PRO A 184 24.63 -5.89 16.66
C PRO A 184 24.89 -5.81 15.15
N ILE A 185 24.19 -6.61 14.33
CA ILE A 185 24.31 -6.54 12.86
C ILE A 185 23.88 -5.17 12.36
N ILE A 186 22.72 -4.66 12.80
CA ILE A 186 22.24 -3.32 12.44
C ILE A 186 23.21 -2.24 12.91
N GLY A 187 23.76 -2.37 14.12
CA GLY A 187 24.79 -1.47 14.64
C GLY A 187 26.04 -1.45 13.76
N PHE A 188 26.53 -2.61 13.36
CA PHE A 188 27.67 -2.73 12.47
C PHE A 188 27.41 -2.11 11.09
N LEU A 189 26.26 -2.42 10.48
CA LEU A 189 25.85 -1.84 9.20
C LEU A 189 25.73 -0.31 9.29
N SER A 190 25.10 0.20 10.33
CA SER A 190 24.99 1.63 10.59
C SER A 190 26.34 2.31 10.73
N TYR A 191 27.26 1.71 11.49
CA TYR A 191 28.63 2.24 11.66
C TYR A 191 29.41 2.30 10.35
N ARG A 192 29.21 1.32 9.47
CA ARG A 192 29.92 1.23 8.19
C ARG A 192 29.36 2.21 7.15
N SER A 193 28.03 2.37 7.07
CA SER A 193 27.35 3.07 5.98
C SER A 193 27.18 4.58 6.21
N LEU A 194 27.21 5.06 7.46
CA LEU A 194 26.96 6.46 7.77
C LEU A 194 28.22 7.33 7.66
N PRO A 195 28.16 8.45 6.91
CA PRO A 195 29.37 9.21 6.58
C PRO A 195 29.90 10.07 7.73
N HIS A 196 29.02 10.70 8.54
CA HIS A 196 29.40 11.66 9.58
C HIS A 196 28.97 11.21 10.97
N LYS A 197 29.77 11.57 12.02
CA LYS A 197 29.47 11.24 13.44
C LYS A 197 29.06 9.80 13.67
N LYS A 198 29.72 8.87 12.98
CA LYS A 198 29.39 7.43 12.93
C LYS A 198 29.03 6.83 14.28
N LYS A 199 29.84 7.11 15.32
CA LYS A 199 29.60 6.55 16.67
C LYS A 199 28.29 7.00 17.29
N LEU A 200 27.98 8.30 17.23
CA LEU A 200 26.76 8.85 17.82
C LEU A 200 25.51 8.33 17.08
N ILE A 201 25.54 8.36 15.75
CA ILE A 201 24.38 7.93 14.95
C ILE A 201 24.17 6.42 15.07
N THR A 202 25.23 5.62 15.08
CA THR A 202 25.12 4.17 15.35
C THR A 202 24.52 3.92 16.73
N LEU A 203 24.94 4.66 17.75
CA LEU A 203 24.35 4.53 19.08
C LEU A 203 22.85 4.86 19.07
N LEU A 204 22.46 5.92 18.37
CA LEU A 204 21.04 6.29 18.21
C LEU A 204 20.24 5.21 17.47
N VAL A 205 20.80 4.65 16.39
CA VAL A 205 20.14 3.56 15.63
C VAL A 205 19.97 2.32 16.53
N VAL A 206 21.01 1.90 17.23
CA VAL A 206 20.96 0.75 18.15
C VAL A 206 19.96 1.02 19.29
N PHE A 207 19.98 2.22 19.86
CA PHE A 207 19.04 2.62 20.89
C PHE A 207 17.59 2.56 20.38
N PHE A 208 17.34 3.09 19.15
CA PHE A 208 16.02 3.09 18.56
C PHE A 208 15.51 1.67 18.26
N HIS A 209 16.35 0.79 17.70
CA HIS A 209 16.00 -0.62 17.51
C HIS A 209 15.76 -1.35 18.84
N SER A 210 16.54 -1.07 19.87
CA SER A 210 16.32 -1.65 21.21
C SER A 210 15.02 -1.14 21.83
N LEU A 211 14.67 0.12 21.61
CA LEU A 211 13.41 0.71 22.06
C LEU A 211 12.22 0.06 21.35
N ILE A 212 12.30 -0.11 20.03
CA ILE A 212 11.29 -0.82 19.23
C ILE A 212 11.14 -2.25 19.73
N ALA A 213 12.25 -2.97 19.94
CA ALA A 213 12.20 -4.33 20.45
C ALA A 213 11.50 -4.42 21.80
N LYS A 214 11.68 -3.42 22.67
CA LYS A 214 11.00 -3.37 23.98
C LYS A 214 9.52 -3.02 23.88
N ILE A 215 9.14 -2.16 22.96
CA ILE A 215 7.77 -1.63 22.81
C ILE A 215 6.91 -2.56 21.94
N SER A 216 7.47 -3.28 20.98
CA SER A 216 6.72 -4.11 20.04
C SER A 216 5.79 -5.14 20.67
N PRO A 217 6.17 -5.89 21.72
CA PRO A 217 5.24 -6.82 22.37
C PRO A 217 4.02 -6.11 22.97
N TRP A 218 4.23 -4.96 23.58
CA TRP A 218 3.14 -4.14 24.11
C TRP A 218 2.22 -3.60 23.01
N ILE A 219 2.80 -3.13 21.87
CA ILE A 219 2.01 -2.70 20.70
C ILE A 219 1.16 -3.86 20.20
N TRP A 220 1.75 -5.06 20.09
CA TRP A 220 1.05 -6.24 19.63
C TRP A 220 -0.13 -6.59 20.54
N GLU A 221 0.07 -6.58 21.84
CA GLU A 221 -0.94 -7.02 22.81
C GLU A 221 -2.02 -5.96 23.04
N SER A 222 -1.65 -4.68 23.16
CA SER A 222 -2.51 -3.63 23.67
C SER A 222 -3.00 -2.62 22.62
N VAL A 223 -2.28 -2.46 21.51
CA VAL A 223 -2.59 -1.43 20.48
C VAL A 223 -3.27 -2.02 19.26
N LEU A 224 -2.76 -3.17 18.77
CA LEU A 224 -3.34 -3.83 17.62
C LEU A 224 -4.66 -4.51 17.99
N ARG A 225 -5.68 -4.28 17.17
CA ARG A 225 -6.98 -4.95 17.27
C ARG A 225 -6.87 -6.39 16.76
N ASP A 226 -7.73 -7.28 17.25
CA ASP A 226 -7.68 -8.70 16.92
C ASP A 226 -7.73 -8.94 15.41
N TYR A 227 -8.62 -8.27 14.67
CA TYR A 227 -8.69 -8.41 13.22
C TYR A 227 -7.40 -7.99 12.47
N GLN A 228 -6.55 -7.12 13.05
CA GLN A 228 -5.27 -6.72 12.49
C GLN A 228 -4.20 -7.79 12.73
N LYS A 229 -4.22 -8.41 13.92
CA LYS A 229 -3.37 -9.55 14.25
C LYS A 229 -3.72 -10.75 13.38
N ASP A 230 -5.02 -11.04 13.24
CA ASP A 230 -5.52 -12.14 12.41
C ASP A 230 -5.10 -11.99 10.95
N ARG A 231 -5.15 -10.79 10.38
CA ARG A 231 -4.67 -10.58 9.00
C ARG A 231 -3.20 -10.94 8.82
N LEU A 232 -2.34 -10.64 9.79
CA LEU A 232 -0.92 -10.99 9.71
C LEU A 232 -0.69 -12.48 9.91
N ILE A 233 -1.35 -13.08 10.91
CA ILE A 233 -1.21 -14.51 11.24
C ILE A 233 -1.78 -15.39 10.13
N LEU A 234 -3.00 -15.09 9.68
CA LEU A 234 -3.70 -15.86 8.65
C LEU A 234 -3.13 -15.67 7.25
N PHE A 235 -2.44 -14.56 7.00
CA PHE A 235 -1.66 -14.40 5.77
C PHE A 235 -0.53 -15.44 5.69
N LEU A 236 0.15 -15.71 6.81
CA LEU A 236 1.22 -16.70 6.89
C LEU A 236 0.68 -18.12 6.95
N ASN A 237 -0.38 -18.34 7.72
CA ASN A 237 -0.97 -19.67 7.91
C ASN A 237 -2.51 -19.61 7.95
N PRO A 238 -3.18 -19.60 6.78
CA PRO A 238 -4.65 -19.54 6.73
C PRO A 238 -5.34 -20.75 7.33
N SER A 239 -4.63 -21.86 7.48
CA SER A 239 -5.18 -23.12 8.02
C SER A 239 -5.39 -23.07 9.53
N GLN A 240 -4.96 -22.01 10.24
CA GLN A 240 -5.22 -21.86 11.67
C GLN A 240 -6.70 -21.58 11.96
N ASP A 241 -7.40 -20.89 11.06
CA ASP A 241 -8.83 -20.64 11.19
C ASP A 241 -9.54 -20.84 9.83
N PRO A 242 -9.74 -22.11 9.43
CA PRO A 242 -10.23 -22.43 8.08
C PRO A 242 -11.70 -22.11 7.87
N LEU A 243 -12.49 -21.88 8.92
CA LEU A 243 -13.91 -21.55 8.85
C LEU A 243 -14.20 -20.08 9.16
N GLY A 244 -13.23 -19.34 9.72
CA GLY A 244 -13.35 -17.91 10.04
C GLY A 244 -12.46 -17.06 9.14
N GLY A 245 -11.52 -16.33 9.71
CA GLY A 245 -10.68 -15.35 8.97
C GLY A 245 -9.81 -15.94 7.85
N GLY A 246 -9.40 -17.22 7.97
CA GLY A 246 -8.64 -17.93 6.92
C GLY A 246 -9.47 -18.44 5.76
N TYR A 247 -10.81 -18.52 5.90
CA TYR A 247 -11.71 -19.08 4.91
C TYR A 247 -11.55 -18.45 3.53
N HIS A 248 -11.59 -17.13 3.45
CA HIS A 248 -11.49 -16.40 2.18
C HIS A 248 -10.19 -16.70 1.43
N MET A 249 -9.08 -16.76 2.16
CA MET A 249 -7.77 -17.05 1.58
C MET A 249 -7.68 -18.49 1.07
N LEU A 250 -8.23 -19.45 1.83
CA LEU A 250 -8.25 -20.86 1.42
C LEU A 250 -9.14 -21.05 0.19
N GLN A 251 -10.35 -20.49 0.17
CA GLN A 251 -11.26 -20.57 -0.97
C GLN A 251 -10.66 -19.88 -2.21
N SER A 252 -9.98 -18.74 -2.02
CA SER A 252 -9.27 -18.07 -3.11
C SER A 252 -8.19 -18.96 -3.72
N LYS A 253 -7.38 -19.64 -2.89
CA LYS A 253 -6.37 -20.61 -3.37
C LYS A 253 -7.00 -21.79 -4.13
N ILE A 254 -8.11 -22.31 -3.62
CA ILE A 254 -8.86 -23.40 -4.27
C ILE A 254 -9.42 -22.91 -5.63
N GLY A 255 -10.00 -21.69 -5.66
CA GLY A 255 -10.52 -21.10 -6.89
C GLY A 255 -9.45 -20.95 -7.97
N ILE A 256 -8.30 -20.37 -7.63
CA ILE A 256 -7.17 -20.26 -8.58
C ILE A 256 -6.70 -21.65 -9.06
N GLY A 257 -6.56 -22.59 -8.11
CA GLY A 257 -6.10 -23.96 -8.45
C GLY A 257 -7.07 -24.75 -9.31
N SER A 258 -8.38 -24.54 -9.13
CA SER A 258 -9.42 -25.23 -9.91
C SER A 258 -9.45 -24.84 -11.39
N GLY A 259 -8.96 -23.63 -11.73
CA GLY A 259 -8.90 -23.16 -13.10
C GLY A 259 -7.86 -23.89 -13.99
N GLY A 260 -6.88 -24.58 -13.41
CA GLY A 260 -5.86 -25.28 -14.17
C GLY A 260 -5.10 -24.38 -15.16
N LEU A 261 -4.78 -24.88 -16.36
CA LEU A 261 -4.02 -24.12 -17.34
C LEU A 261 -4.88 -23.12 -18.14
N LEU A 262 -6.09 -23.53 -18.56
CA LEU A 262 -6.94 -22.78 -19.51
C LEU A 262 -8.17 -22.15 -18.86
N GLY A 263 -8.45 -22.47 -17.60
CA GLY A 263 -9.64 -22.01 -16.89
C GLY A 263 -10.89 -22.84 -17.19
N SER A 264 -11.93 -22.59 -16.42
CA SER A 264 -13.26 -23.19 -16.61
C SER A 264 -14.07 -22.52 -17.74
N GLY A 265 -13.57 -21.41 -18.27
CA GLY A 265 -14.25 -20.53 -19.23
C GLY A 265 -14.84 -19.30 -18.58
N LEU A 266 -14.90 -18.21 -19.35
CA LEU A 266 -15.44 -16.93 -18.90
C LEU A 266 -16.90 -17.09 -18.49
N MET A 267 -17.26 -16.53 -17.32
CA MET A 267 -18.59 -16.66 -16.69
C MET A 267 -19.00 -18.12 -16.36
N GLN A 268 -18.06 -19.08 -16.35
CA GLN A 268 -18.36 -20.48 -16.10
C GLN A 268 -17.75 -21.02 -14.81
N GLY A 269 -17.01 -20.21 -14.06
CA GLY A 269 -16.43 -20.57 -12.77
C GLY A 269 -17.49 -21.07 -11.78
N GLN A 270 -17.34 -22.28 -11.26
CA GLN A 270 -18.30 -22.90 -10.34
C GLN A 270 -18.27 -22.24 -8.97
N LEU A 271 -17.09 -21.97 -8.41
CA LEU A 271 -16.93 -21.31 -7.12
C LEU A 271 -17.40 -19.85 -7.19
N THR A 272 -17.15 -19.19 -8.32
CA THR A 272 -17.63 -17.85 -8.62
C THR A 272 -19.16 -17.82 -8.70
N LYS A 273 -19.82 -18.77 -9.39
CA LYS A 273 -21.27 -18.87 -9.49
C LYS A 273 -21.95 -19.17 -8.15
N LEU A 274 -21.34 -20.03 -7.34
CA LEU A 274 -21.87 -20.45 -6.05
C LEU A 274 -21.53 -19.48 -4.90
N LYS A 275 -20.72 -18.44 -5.18
CA LYS A 275 -20.32 -17.38 -4.21
C LYS A 275 -19.65 -17.93 -2.96
N PHE A 276 -18.80 -18.92 -3.13
CA PHE A 276 -18.02 -19.46 -2.02
C PHE A 276 -17.07 -18.43 -1.39
N ILE A 277 -16.67 -17.40 -2.16
CA ILE A 277 -15.78 -16.35 -1.70
C ILE A 277 -16.60 -15.07 -1.51
N PRO A 278 -16.89 -14.65 -0.27
CA PRO A 278 -17.44 -13.34 0.00
C PRO A 278 -16.56 -12.22 -0.54
N GLU A 279 -17.16 -11.10 -0.96
CA GLU A 279 -16.45 -9.93 -1.53
C GLU A 279 -15.50 -10.30 -2.69
N GLN A 280 -15.83 -11.34 -3.47
CA GLN A 280 -15.00 -11.80 -4.59
C GLN A 280 -14.86 -10.74 -5.68
N HIS A 281 -15.87 -9.89 -5.87
CA HIS A 281 -15.88 -8.82 -6.86
C HIS A 281 -14.94 -7.66 -6.55
N THR A 282 -14.40 -7.58 -5.35
CA THR A 282 -13.45 -6.56 -4.88
C THR A 282 -12.12 -7.18 -4.49
N ASP A 283 -12.02 -7.72 -3.28
CA ASP A 283 -10.77 -8.12 -2.63
C ASP A 283 -10.16 -9.40 -3.25
N PHE A 284 -11.01 -10.28 -3.80
CA PHE A 284 -10.60 -11.58 -4.33
C PHE A 284 -10.88 -11.75 -5.83
N ILE A 285 -10.95 -10.64 -6.60
CA ILE A 285 -11.24 -10.70 -8.05
C ILE A 285 -10.21 -11.51 -8.82
N PHE A 286 -8.97 -11.57 -8.34
CA PHE A 286 -7.92 -12.38 -8.94
C PHE A 286 -8.20 -13.89 -8.83
N SER A 287 -8.98 -14.33 -7.82
CA SER A 287 -9.42 -15.72 -7.73
C SER A 287 -10.44 -16.08 -8.81
N ALA A 288 -11.37 -15.14 -9.12
CA ALA A 288 -12.31 -15.32 -10.23
C ALA A 288 -11.57 -15.36 -11.57
N LEU A 289 -10.58 -14.48 -11.76
CA LEU A 289 -9.70 -14.51 -12.93
C LEU A 289 -9.03 -15.88 -13.06
N GLY A 290 -8.42 -16.40 -11.98
CA GLY A 290 -7.71 -17.69 -11.99
C GLY A 290 -8.63 -18.86 -12.28
N GLU A 291 -9.84 -18.89 -11.70
CA GLU A 291 -10.83 -19.92 -11.95
C GLU A 291 -11.32 -19.91 -13.40
N GLU A 292 -11.64 -18.73 -13.95
CA GLU A 292 -12.26 -18.61 -15.26
C GLU A 292 -11.27 -18.67 -16.43
N THR A 293 -10.07 -18.10 -16.27
CA THR A 293 -9.08 -17.99 -17.34
C THR A 293 -7.84 -18.86 -17.14
N GLY A 294 -7.74 -19.51 -16.00
CA GLY A 294 -6.64 -20.40 -15.65
C GLY A 294 -5.29 -19.70 -15.50
N PHE A 295 -4.24 -20.50 -15.51
CA PHE A 295 -2.86 -20.01 -15.40
C PHE A 295 -2.48 -19.04 -16.52
N LEU A 296 -2.90 -19.31 -17.77
CA LEU A 296 -2.55 -18.45 -18.91
C LEU A 296 -3.16 -17.05 -18.78
N GLY A 297 -4.41 -16.95 -18.32
CA GLY A 297 -5.05 -15.64 -18.09
C GLY A 297 -4.42 -14.86 -16.94
N THR A 298 -4.12 -15.51 -15.82
CA THR A 298 -3.44 -14.87 -14.69
C THR A 298 -2.03 -14.44 -15.04
N LEU A 299 -1.28 -15.25 -15.80
CA LEU A 299 0.04 -14.91 -16.32
C LEU A 299 -0.02 -13.68 -17.24
N LEU A 300 -0.97 -13.66 -18.18
CA LEU A 300 -1.16 -12.52 -19.09
C LEU A 300 -1.41 -11.21 -18.31
N VAL A 301 -2.32 -11.23 -17.35
CA VAL A 301 -2.62 -10.06 -16.53
C VAL A 301 -1.41 -9.62 -15.71
N SER A 302 -0.68 -10.57 -15.12
CA SER A 302 0.55 -10.28 -14.37
C SER A 302 1.64 -9.68 -15.29
N LEU A 303 1.79 -10.17 -16.51
CA LEU A 303 2.71 -9.60 -17.50
C LEU A 303 2.30 -8.18 -17.93
N LEU A 304 1.00 -7.91 -18.10
CA LEU A 304 0.51 -6.57 -18.42
C LEU A 304 0.83 -5.56 -17.30
N PHE A 305 0.66 -5.94 -16.04
CA PHE A 305 1.08 -5.11 -14.90
C PHE A 305 2.60 -4.92 -14.87
N PHE A 306 3.36 -5.98 -15.11
CA PHE A 306 4.83 -5.90 -15.17
C PHE A 306 5.31 -4.93 -16.25
N ILE A 307 4.74 -5.01 -17.46
CA ILE A 307 5.04 -4.10 -18.58
C ILE A 307 4.66 -2.65 -18.20
N LEU A 308 3.49 -2.45 -17.56
CA LEU A 308 3.06 -1.14 -17.09
C LEU A 308 4.08 -0.53 -16.12
N ILE A 309 4.52 -1.31 -15.12
CA ILE A 309 5.52 -0.86 -14.14
C ILE A 309 6.85 -0.51 -14.83
N LEU A 310 7.32 -1.36 -15.76
CA LEU A 310 8.55 -1.07 -16.51
C LEU A 310 8.44 0.23 -17.32
N GLN A 311 7.26 0.48 -17.92
CA GLN A 311 7.03 1.74 -18.66
C GLN A 311 7.01 2.95 -17.73
N LEU A 312 6.40 2.85 -16.57
CA LEU A 312 6.41 3.94 -15.57
C LEU A 312 7.83 4.23 -15.08
N ILE A 313 8.63 3.20 -14.79
CA ILE A 313 10.05 3.36 -14.42
C ILE A 313 10.83 4.03 -15.56
N LYS A 314 10.60 3.63 -16.80
CA LYS A 314 11.25 4.27 -17.96
C LYS A 314 10.91 5.75 -18.06
N ILE A 315 9.63 6.12 -17.91
CA ILE A 315 9.17 7.52 -17.91
C ILE A 315 9.85 8.30 -16.78
N ALA A 316 9.96 7.71 -15.57
CA ALA A 316 10.61 8.34 -14.43
C ALA A 316 12.11 8.59 -14.70
N ILE A 317 12.81 7.65 -15.34
CA ILE A 317 14.24 7.81 -15.70
C ILE A 317 14.43 8.88 -16.80
N GLU A 318 13.52 8.97 -17.77
CA GLU A 318 13.58 9.91 -18.90
C GLU A 318 12.97 11.28 -18.56
N ALA A 319 12.49 11.49 -17.34
CA ALA A 319 11.88 12.75 -16.90
C ALA A 319 12.87 13.93 -16.99
N ARG A 320 12.35 15.12 -17.27
CA ARG A 320 13.18 16.32 -17.50
C ARG A 320 13.71 16.94 -16.22
N THR A 321 13.02 16.76 -15.11
CA THR A 321 13.38 17.32 -13.80
C THR A 321 13.32 16.25 -12.73
N ASP A 322 14.08 16.41 -11.65
CA ASP A 322 14.05 15.50 -10.49
C ASP A 322 12.64 15.44 -9.87
N PHE A 323 11.92 16.57 -9.86
CA PHE A 323 10.54 16.64 -9.42
C PHE A 323 9.61 15.73 -10.23
N GLU A 324 9.68 15.79 -11.57
CA GLU A 324 8.88 14.95 -12.48
C GLU A 324 9.27 13.47 -12.36
N SER A 325 10.55 13.18 -12.16
CA SER A 325 11.06 11.83 -11.97
C SER A 325 10.57 11.17 -10.66
N LEU A 326 10.29 11.98 -9.64
CA LEU A 326 9.85 11.52 -8.32
C LEU A 326 8.32 11.31 -8.24
N ILE A 327 7.54 11.89 -9.14
CA ILE A 327 6.09 11.71 -9.23
C ILE A 327 5.74 10.47 -10.03
#